data_66bc8d7220e0a488477d60e431b38333
#
_entry.id   66bc8d7220e0a488477d60e431b38333
#
_cell.length_a   1.000
_cell.length_b   1.000
_cell.length_c   1.000
_cell.angle_alpha   90.00
_cell.angle_beta   90.00
_cell.angle_gamma   90.00
#
_symmetry.space_group_name_H-M   'P 1'
#
loop_
_entity.id
_entity.type
_entity.pdbx_description
1 polymer ?
#
loop_
_entity_poly.entity_id
_entity_poly.type
_entity_poly.pdbx_seq_one_letter_code
_entity_poly.pdbx_strand_id
1 'polypeptide(L)'
;MPNTELRSFLCLFAFAAGLLTTNVARANDDSSGTHTLIRVDDRFDKAWLSDARAKYPIDTCVVSGERLEDHAESKRQDMIYREPGKPDRLVRFCCKSCIKDFEKDPARFLKLLDEAAAKNTHP
;
A
#
# COMPACT_ATOMS: atom_id res chain seq x y z
N MET A 1 -42.83 -59.45 9.52
CA MET A 1 -43.39 -59.36 10.89
C MET A 1 -42.98 -58.02 11.47
N PRO A 2 -43.93 -57.43 12.05
CA PRO A 2 -44.26 -56.05 11.73
C PRO A 2 -43.84 -55.09 12.87
N ASN A 3 -43.97 -53.88 12.61
CA ASN A 3 -44.74 -52.85 13.38
C ASN A 3 -44.00 -51.51 13.24
N THR A 4 -44.57 -50.61 12.46
CA THR A 4 -45.58 -49.64 12.94
C THR A 4 -45.12 -48.94 14.21
N GLU A 5 -44.78 -47.70 14.06
CA GLU A 5 -45.31 -46.61 14.83
C GLU A 5 -44.91 -45.26 14.22
N LEU A 6 -45.76 -44.78 13.46
CA LEU A 6 -46.27 -43.49 13.23
C LEU A 6 -46.34 -42.66 14.54
N ARG A 7 -45.51 -41.67 14.72
CA ARG A 7 -45.80 -40.56 15.61
C ARG A 7 -45.36 -39.25 14.99
N SER A 8 -46.39 -38.66 14.35
CA SER A 8 -46.57 -37.23 14.19
C SER A 8 -46.05 -36.46 15.41
N PHE A 9 -45.04 -35.68 15.20
CA PHE A 9 -44.84 -34.47 15.97
C PHE A 9 -44.85 -33.26 15.02
N LEU A 10 -46.01 -32.71 14.95
CA LEU A 10 -46.33 -31.42 14.37
C LEU A 10 -45.67 -30.36 15.30
N CYS A 11 -44.47 -29.90 14.98
CA CYS A 11 -43.94 -28.70 15.59
C CYS A 11 -44.06 -27.59 14.59
N LEU A 12 -45.07 -26.80 14.76
CA LEU A 12 -45.19 -25.46 14.23
C LEU A 12 -44.05 -24.61 14.78
N PHE A 13 -42.99 -24.42 14.01
CA PHE A 13 -42.07 -23.33 14.26
C PHE A 13 -42.43 -22.18 13.32
N ALA A 14 -43.00 -21.17 13.93
CA ALA A 14 -43.18 -19.86 13.31
C ALA A 14 -41.81 -19.33 12.92
N PHE A 15 -41.56 -19.27 11.60
CA PHE A 15 -40.42 -18.56 11.05
C PHE A 15 -40.68 -17.06 11.18
N ALA A 16 -40.15 -16.46 12.23
CA ALA A 16 -39.96 -15.02 12.26
C ALA A 16 -38.89 -14.70 11.23
N ALA A 17 -39.29 -14.09 10.13
CA ALA A 17 -38.42 -13.51 9.11
C ALA A 17 -37.65 -12.36 9.74
N GLY A 18 -36.49 -12.68 10.32
CA GLY A 18 -35.45 -11.70 10.65
C GLY A 18 -34.76 -11.30 9.36
N LEU A 19 -35.04 -10.14 8.82
CA LEU A 19 -34.25 -9.46 7.82
C LEU A 19 -32.91 -9.14 8.45
N LEU A 20 -31.95 -10.06 8.30
CA LEU A 20 -30.53 -9.74 8.47
C LEU A 20 -30.11 -8.87 7.29
N THR A 21 -30.28 -7.57 7.43
CA THR A 21 -29.55 -6.61 6.63
C THR A 21 -28.08 -6.79 6.96
N THR A 22 -27.39 -7.58 6.17
CA THR A 22 -25.94 -7.56 6.14
C THR A 22 -25.54 -6.19 5.62
N ASN A 23 -25.30 -5.25 6.53
CA ASN A 23 -24.50 -4.09 6.24
C ASN A 23 -23.14 -4.62 5.86
N VAL A 24 -22.93 -4.82 4.56
CA VAL A 24 -21.59 -4.85 4.00
C VAL A 24 -21.07 -3.44 4.21
N ALA A 25 -20.44 -3.24 5.36
CA ALA A 25 -19.57 -2.10 5.54
C ALA A 25 -18.56 -2.21 4.40
N ARG A 26 -18.76 -1.38 3.35
CA ARG A 26 -17.66 -1.01 2.48
C ARG A 26 -16.60 -0.48 3.43
N ALA A 27 -15.59 -1.27 3.68
CA ALA A 27 -14.34 -0.74 4.13
C ALA A 27 -13.95 0.26 3.03
N ASN A 28 -14.27 1.53 3.24
CA ASN A 28 -13.48 2.58 2.65
C ASN A 28 -12.09 2.26 3.14
N ASP A 29 -11.27 1.74 2.25
CA ASP A 29 -9.85 1.73 2.39
C ASP A 29 -9.43 3.20 2.31
N ASP A 30 -9.77 3.91 3.38
CA ASP A 30 -9.18 5.18 3.73
C ASP A 30 -7.77 4.82 4.20
N SER A 31 -6.90 4.61 3.21
CA SER A 31 -5.45 4.52 3.38
C SER A 31 -4.86 5.85 3.89
N SER A 32 -5.61 6.54 4.71
CA SER A 32 -5.12 7.60 5.60
C SER A 32 -4.39 6.97 6.80
N GLY A 33 -3.69 5.88 6.54
CA GLY A 33 -2.68 5.36 7.46
C GLY A 33 -1.66 6.47 7.66
N THR A 34 -1.40 6.81 8.92
CA THR A 34 -0.44 7.84 9.32
C THR A 34 0.94 7.49 8.77
N HIS A 35 1.21 7.85 7.52
CA HIS A 35 2.54 7.74 6.93
C HIS A 35 3.33 9.02 7.20
N THR A 36 4.63 8.91 7.19
CA THR A 36 5.54 10.05 7.35
C THR A 36 6.57 10.03 6.24
N LEU A 37 6.75 11.17 5.56
CA LEU A 37 7.87 11.39 4.66
C LEU A 37 9.01 12.08 5.42
N ILE A 38 10.14 11.40 5.50
CA ILE A 38 11.33 11.88 6.20
C ILE A 38 12.39 12.21 5.15
N ARG A 39 12.90 13.43 5.19
CA ARG A 39 14.00 13.81 4.32
C ARG A 39 15.27 13.07 4.75
N VAL A 40 15.97 12.49 3.78
CA VAL A 40 17.30 11.95 4.00
C VAL A 40 18.26 13.11 4.24
N ASP A 41 18.87 13.14 5.40
CA ASP A 41 19.93 14.08 5.78
C ASP A 41 21.19 13.31 6.25
N ASP A 42 22.24 14.05 6.62
CA ASP A 42 23.53 13.47 7.03
C ASP A 42 23.47 12.59 8.29
N ARG A 43 22.35 12.63 9.03
CA ARG A 43 22.10 11.83 10.23
C ARG A 43 21.50 10.48 9.91
N PHE A 44 21.08 10.27 8.66
CA PHE A 44 20.49 9.00 8.25
C PHE A 44 21.57 7.94 8.04
N ASP A 45 21.19 6.66 8.23
CA ASP A 45 22.09 5.54 7.98
C ASP A 45 22.53 5.50 6.51
N LYS A 46 23.79 5.85 6.28
CA LYS A 46 24.40 5.91 4.94
C LYS A 46 24.48 4.55 4.28
N ALA A 47 24.69 3.48 5.07
CA ALA A 47 24.75 2.12 4.54
C ALA A 47 23.40 1.66 4.04
N TRP A 48 22.35 1.88 4.83
CA TRP A 48 20.97 1.59 4.43
C TRP A 48 20.59 2.37 3.17
N LEU A 49 20.91 3.66 3.12
CA LEU A 49 20.58 4.53 1.98
C LEU A 49 21.28 4.08 0.70
N SER A 50 22.56 3.71 0.79
CA SER A 50 23.32 3.18 -0.35
C SER A 50 22.69 1.90 -0.90
N ASP A 51 22.32 0.98 -0.01
CA ASP A 51 21.65 -0.27 -0.37
C ASP A 51 20.27 -0.02 -0.98
N ALA A 52 19.48 0.86 -0.36
CA ALA A 52 18.15 1.22 -0.85
C ALA A 52 18.20 1.89 -2.23
N ARG A 53 19.21 2.73 -2.50
CA ARG A 53 19.44 3.33 -3.83
C ARG A 53 19.83 2.29 -4.86
N ALA A 54 20.71 1.35 -4.51
CA ALA A 54 21.12 0.29 -5.40
C ALA A 54 20.00 -0.67 -5.79
N LYS A 55 19.03 -0.86 -4.90
CA LYS A 55 17.84 -1.69 -5.11
C LYS A 55 16.61 -0.91 -5.61
N TYR A 56 16.75 0.40 -5.82
CA TYR A 56 15.62 1.21 -6.27
C TYR A 56 15.18 0.77 -7.68
N PRO A 57 13.90 0.45 -7.90
CA PRO A 57 13.50 -0.32 -9.07
C PRO A 57 13.41 0.50 -10.37
N ILE A 58 13.50 1.84 -10.29
CA ILE A 58 13.42 2.75 -11.43
C ILE A 58 14.52 3.81 -11.37
N ASP A 59 14.93 4.32 -12.50
CA ASP A 59 15.90 5.42 -12.64
C ASP A 59 15.22 6.80 -12.81
N THR A 60 13.90 6.82 -12.69
CA THR A 60 13.07 8.00 -12.90
C THR A 60 12.43 8.49 -11.60
N CYS A 61 11.98 9.73 -11.60
CA CYS A 61 11.10 10.27 -10.58
C CYS A 61 9.79 9.47 -10.55
N VAL A 62 9.40 8.98 -9.38
CA VAL A 62 8.18 8.16 -9.24
C VAL A 62 6.89 8.91 -9.63
N VAL A 63 6.92 10.24 -9.57
CA VAL A 63 5.76 11.10 -9.86
C VAL A 63 5.74 11.57 -11.30
N SER A 64 6.83 12.24 -11.76
CA SER A 64 6.87 12.84 -13.09
C SER A 64 7.31 11.87 -14.19
N GLY A 65 8.00 10.78 -13.83
CA GLY A 65 8.60 9.87 -14.79
C GLY A 65 9.87 10.39 -15.47
N GLU A 66 10.33 11.59 -15.09
CA GLU A 66 11.57 12.16 -15.63
C GLU A 66 12.79 11.45 -15.06
N ARG A 67 13.84 11.31 -15.86
CA ARG A 67 15.06 10.65 -15.40
C ARG A 67 15.73 11.47 -14.29
N LEU A 68 16.08 10.79 -13.22
CA LEU A 68 16.71 11.45 -12.08
C LEU A 68 18.08 12.04 -12.43
N GLU A 69 18.82 11.42 -13.35
CA GLU A 69 20.14 11.91 -13.79
C GLU A 69 20.09 13.20 -14.59
N ASP A 70 18.96 13.52 -15.23
CA ASP A 70 18.77 14.76 -15.99
C ASP A 70 18.61 15.98 -15.09
N HIS A 71 18.44 15.75 -13.79
CA HIS A 71 18.31 16.80 -12.79
C HIS A 71 19.57 16.91 -11.93
N ALA A 72 19.96 18.15 -11.63
CA ALA A 72 21.07 18.40 -10.72
C ALA A 72 20.84 17.70 -9.38
N GLU A 73 21.87 17.06 -8.82
CA GLU A 73 21.78 16.33 -7.57
C GLU A 73 21.20 17.17 -6.43
N SER A 74 21.52 18.48 -6.39
CA SER A 74 20.98 19.42 -5.41
C SER A 74 19.46 19.63 -5.49
N LYS A 75 18.84 19.30 -6.64
CA LYS A 75 17.39 19.40 -6.83
C LYS A 75 16.65 18.11 -6.50
N ARG A 76 17.32 16.96 -6.66
CA ARG A 76 16.74 15.65 -6.36
C ARG A 76 16.42 15.55 -4.88
N GLN A 77 15.36 14.85 -4.57
CA GLN A 77 14.94 14.62 -3.19
C GLN A 77 14.81 13.12 -2.95
N ASP A 78 15.62 12.60 -2.06
CA ASP A 78 15.47 11.27 -1.52
C ASP A 78 14.72 11.37 -0.19
N MET A 79 13.60 10.65 -0.09
CA MET A 79 12.74 10.65 1.08
C MET A 79 12.53 9.22 1.56
N ILE A 80 12.39 9.06 2.86
CA ILE A 80 11.98 7.80 3.47
C ILE A 80 10.48 7.86 3.69
N TYR A 81 9.77 6.94 3.07
CA TYR A 81 8.37 6.70 3.34
C TYR A 81 8.26 5.67 4.47
N ARG A 82 7.67 6.08 5.56
CA ARG A 82 7.49 5.27 6.77
C ARG A 82 6.02 5.11 7.10
N GLU A 83 5.60 3.86 7.27
CA GLU A 83 4.29 3.48 7.79
C GLU A 83 4.47 2.66 9.07
N PRO A 84 3.60 2.82 10.07
CA PRO A 84 3.64 1.99 11.27
C PRO A 84 3.55 0.50 10.94
N GLY A 85 4.49 -0.29 11.48
CA GLY A 85 4.50 -1.75 11.30
C GLY A 85 5.02 -2.24 9.94
N LYS A 86 5.48 -1.35 9.06
CA LYS A 86 6.10 -1.70 7.78
C LYS A 86 7.55 -1.24 7.72
N PRO A 87 8.39 -1.89 6.90
CA PRO A 87 9.76 -1.44 6.69
C PRO A 87 9.80 -0.08 5.98
N ASP A 88 10.81 0.71 6.29
CA ASP A 88 11.08 1.97 5.61
C ASP A 88 11.32 1.74 4.12
N ARG A 89 10.80 2.65 3.30
CA ARG A 89 10.93 2.59 1.84
C ARG A 89 11.56 3.88 1.32
N LEU A 90 12.53 3.76 0.44
CA LEU A 90 13.08 4.89 -0.30
C LEU A 90 12.10 5.33 -1.39
N VAL A 91 11.86 6.64 -1.49
CA VAL A 91 11.13 7.27 -2.59
C VAL A 91 11.97 8.41 -3.14
N ARG A 92 12.17 8.45 -4.46
CA ARG A 92 13.06 9.40 -5.11
C ARG A 92 12.30 10.32 -6.04
N PHE A 93 12.56 11.62 -5.92
CA PHE A 93 11.91 12.68 -6.70
C PHE A 93 12.95 13.53 -7.43
N CYS A 94 12.60 14.00 -8.62
CA CYS A 94 13.42 14.91 -9.38
C CYS A 94 13.48 16.33 -8.77
N CYS A 95 12.43 16.72 -8.02
CA CYS A 95 12.31 18.05 -7.43
C CYS A 95 11.31 18.07 -6.26
N LYS A 96 11.28 19.19 -5.54
CA LYS A 96 10.41 19.38 -4.35
C LYS A 96 8.91 19.39 -4.66
N SER A 97 8.51 19.83 -5.85
CA SER A 97 7.09 19.87 -6.21
C SER A 97 6.47 18.48 -6.28
N CYS A 98 7.23 17.49 -6.75
CA CYS A 98 6.77 16.11 -6.83
C CYS A 98 6.44 15.49 -5.47
N ILE A 99 7.05 15.96 -4.38
CA ILE A 99 6.72 15.51 -3.02
C ILE A 99 5.25 15.80 -2.70
N LYS A 100 4.78 17.02 -3.01
CA LYS A 100 3.39 17.42 -2.76
C LYS A 100 2.38 16.59 -3.57
N ASP A 101 2.76 16.23 -4.79
CA ASP A 101 1.90 15.41 -5.64
C ASP A 101 1.89 13.96 -5.18
N PHE A 102 3.00 13.45 -4.69
CA PHE A 102 3.09 12.13 -4.06
C PHE A 102 2.20 12.05 -2.81
N GLU A 103 2.21 13.07 -1.95
CA GLU A 103 1.43 13.11 -0.71
C GLU A 103 -0.10 13.10 -0.94
N LYS A 104 -0.56 13.44 -2.14
CA LYS A 104 -1.98 13.37 -2.49
C LYS A 104 -2.49 11.93 -2.66
N ASP A 105 -1.64 11.05 -3.16
CA ASP A 105 -1.97 9.64 -3.39
C ASP A 105 -0.70 8.76 -3.32
N PRO A 106 -0.14 8.56 -2.13
CA PRO A 106 1.06 7.76 -1.96
C PRO A 106 0.89 6.32 -2.44
N ALA A 107 -0.29 5.72 -2.21
CA ALA A 107 -0.58 4.33 -2.55
C ALA A 107 -0.41 4.06 -4.04
N ARG A 108 -0.85 4.98 -4.90
CA ARG A 108 -0.68 4.89 -6.35
C ARG A 108 0.79 4.79 -6.75
N PHE A 109 1.62 5.66 -6.20
CA PHE A 109 3.04 5.73 -6.56
C PHE A 109 3.85 4.58 -5.97
N LEU A 110 3.50 4.14 -4.76
CA LEU A 110 4.12 2.96 -4.16
C LEU A 110 3.80 1.70 -4.97
N LYS A 111 2.59 1.57 -5.47
CA LYS A 111 2.20 0.48 -6.37
C LYS A 111 3.04 0.47 -7.64
N LEU A 112 3.33 1.62 -8.25
CA LEU A 112 4.22 1.70 -9.41
C LEU A 112 5.63 1.18 -9.10
N LEU A 113 6.17 1.51 -7.92
CA LEU A 113 7.46 0.98 -7.46
C LEU A 113 7.41 -0.53 -7.27
N ASP A 114 6.34 -1.07 -6.69
CA ASP A 114 6.19 -2.51 -6.47
C ASP A 114 6.09 -3.28 -7.80
N GLU A 115 5.34 -2.74 -8.77
CA GLU A 115 5.24 -3.31 -10.11
C GLU A 115 6.57 -3.29 -10.86
N ALA A 116 7.34 -2.21 -10.71
CA ALA A 116 8.68 -2.11 -11.30
C ALA A 116 9.66 -3.09 -10.65
N ALA A 117 9.63 -3.21 -9.32
CA ALA A 117 10.46 -4.17 -8.60
C ALA A 117 10.15 -5.61 -9.00
N ALA A 118 8.87 -5.95 -9.16
CA ALA A 118 8.45 -7.27 -9.61
C ALA A 118 8.96 -7.61 -11.02
N LYS A 119 8.98 -6.64 -11.93
CA LYS A 119 9.54 -6.82 -13.28
C LYS A 119 11.05 -7.05 -13.28
N ASN A 120 11.77 -6.37 -12.37
CA ASN A 120 13.23 -6.48 -12.28
C ASN A 120 13.70 -7.77 -11.59
N THR A 121 12.82 -8.50 -10.90
CA THR A 121 13.12 -9.78 -10.24
C THR A 121 12.89 -11.00 -11.13
N HIS A 122 12.31 -10.83 -12.32
CA HIS A 122 12.22 -11.90 -13.29
C HIS A 122 13.44 -11.90 -14.21
N PRO A 123 14.30 -12.95 -14.17
CA PRO A 123 15.39 -13.11 -15.10
C PRO A 123 14.88 -13.37 -16.52
#